data_a51abaa9c32cbb434da284c9b152c81d
#
_entry.id   a51abaa9c32cbb434da284c9b152c81d
#
_cell.length_a   1.000
_cell.length_b   1.000
_cell.length_c   1.000
_cell.angle_alpha   90.00
_cell.angle_beta   90.00
_cell.angle_gamma   90.00
#
_symmetry.space_group_name_H-M   'P 1'
#
loop_
_entity.id
_entity.type
_entity.pdbx_description
1 polymer ?
#
loop_
_entity_poly.entity_id
_entity_poly.type
_entity_poly.pdbx_seq_one_letter_code
_entity_poly.pdbx_strand_id
1 'polypeptide(L)'
;MTTAVAATLLAAAAFLGTVGVVGALALAVVALGAGWPRLLDLPWAAGSTTVLTLVGVGGATAVGLDGGTLGTLPFVVACGLVLAFVVEMLRQDGRPRLVESLTGTVAGLVVAVCGAGWVAVVVHDGGPDLVVTSAGALAAASVAAVLAPWRGWVSVGTTVAAGAAVGTGIAALVPVTALGEGAVVGAAAGVLAASLHVLLEKLPASTSRLGGVASAVVPVLVLGVVAYVVGVLLGAL
;
A
#
# COMPACT_ATOMS: atom_id res chain seq x y z
N MET A 1 3.09 -12.70 -7.66
CA MET A 1 2.99 -13.64 -6.53
C MET A 1 3.43 -13.03 -5.20
N THR A 2 4.49 -12.26 -5.16
CA THR A 2 4.96 -11.58 -3.92
C THR A 2 3.94 -10.61 -3.30
N THR A 3 3.16 -9.89 -4.12
CA THR A 3 2.08 -9.02 -3.63
C THR A 3 0.98 -9.80 -2.91
N ALA A 4 0.60 -10.96 -3.44
CA ALA A 4 -0.39 -11.82 -2.79
C ALA A 4 0.10 -12.31 -1.42
N VAL A 5 1.39 -12.67 -1.31
CA VAL A 5 1.99 -13.07 -0.02
C VAL A 5 1.99 -11.89 0.96
N ALA A 6 2.37 -10.69 0.53
CA ALA A 6 2.35 -9.51 1.40
C ALA A 6 0.93 -9.16 1.86
N ALA A 7 -0.06 -9.25 0.97
CA ALA A 7 -1.46 -9.00 1.30
C ALA A 7 -2.03 -10.06 2.28
N THR A 8 -1.71 -11.35 2.09
CA THR A 8 -2.13 -12.40 3.03
C THR A 8 -1.48 -12.29 4.39
N LEU A 9 -0.21 -11.87 4.46
CA LEU A 9 0.46 -11.58 5.73
C LEU A 9 -0.21 -10.43 6.47
N LEU A 10 -0.62 -9.37 5.76
CA LEU A 10 -1.37 -8.27 6.37
C LEU A 10 -2.75 -8.74 6.88
N ALA A 11 -3.47 -9.54 6.08
CA ALA A 11 -4.74 -10.13 6.51
C ALA A 11 -4.57 -11.00 7.77
N ALA A 12 -3.52 -11.81 7.83
CA ALA A 12 -3.20 -12.60 9.01
C ALA A 12 -2.85 -11.72 10.23
N ALA A 13 -2.14 -10.60 10.01
CA ALA A 13 -1.79 -9.66 11.07
C ALA A 13 -3.02 -8.96 11.68
N ALA A 14 -4.12 -8.82 10.91
CA ALA A 14 -5.38 -8.25 11.43
C ALA A 14 -5.97 -9.08 12.58
N PHE A 15 -5.77 -10.40 12.60
CA PHE A 15 -6.18 -11.26 13.72
C PHE A 15 -5.39 -11.01 15.00
N LEU A 16 -4.22 -10.37 14.91
CA LEU A 16 -3.42 -9.94 16.07
C LEU A 16 -3.81 -8.51 16.52
N GLY A 17 -4.86 -7.94 15.95
CA GLY A 17 -5.34 -6.60 16.22
C GLY A 17 -4.41 -5.50 15.71
N THR A 18 -4.57 -4.29 16.28
CA THR A 18 -3.85 -3.08 15.85
C THR A 18 -2.32 -3.26 15.90
N VAL A 19 -1.80 -3.93 16.92
CA VAL A 19 -0.34 -4.16 17.05
C VAL A 19 0.19 -5.01 15.90
N GLY A 20 -0.56 -6.05 15.52
CA GLY A 20 -0.20 -6.91 14.38
C GLY A 20 -0.15 -6.13 13.07
N VAL A 21 -1.18 -5.32 12.81
CA VAL A 21 -1.25 -4.50 11.58
C VAL A 21 -0.14 -3.46 11.55
N VAL A 22 0.12 -2.75 12.66
CA VAL A 22 1.23 -1.77 12.75
C VAL A 22 2.58 -2.45 12.50
N GLY A 23 2.79 -3.64 13.07
CA GLY A 23 4.02 -4.42 12.86
C GLY A 23 4.19 -4.84 11.40
N ALA A 24 3.14 -5.37 10.77
CA ALA A 24 3.15 -5.74 9.35
C ALA A 24 3.39 -4.54 8.43
N LEU A 25 2.77 -3.40 8.76
CA LEU A 25 3.00 -2.14 8.04
C LEU A 25 4.43 -1.63 8.18
N ALA A 26 5.00 -1.66 9.40
CA ALA A 26 6.37 -1.25 9.61
C ALA A 26 7.34 -2.08 8.74
N LEU A 27 7.14 -3.39 8.67
CA LEU A 27 7.90 -4.28 7.79
C LEU A 27 7.70 -3.93 6.31
N ALA A 28 6.46 -3.66 5.89
CA ALA A 28 6.13 -3.27 4.52
C ALA A 28 6.79 -1.93 4.15
N VAL A 29 6.76 -0.93 5.05
CA VAL A 29 7.39 0.38 4.85
C VAL A 29 8.91 0.27 4.78
N VAL A 30 9.53 -0.56 5.64
CA VAL A 30 10.98 -0.84 5.58
C VAL A 30 11.34 -1.51 4.25
N ALA A 31 10.55 -2.49 3.82
CA ALA A 31 10.73 -3.17 2.53
C ALA A 31 10.57 -2.21 1.34
N LEU A 32 9.58 -1.30 1.39
CA LEU A 32 9.44 -0.21 0.43
C LEU A 32 10.67 0.68 0.44
N GLY A 33 11.08 1.19 1.61
CA GLY A 33 12.23 2.08 1.75
C GLY A 33 13.52 1.48 1.19
N ALA A 34 13.76 0.18 1.42
CA ALA A 34 14.92 -0.51 0.89
C ALA A 34 14.87 -0.74 -0.63
N GLY A 35 13.69 -0.99 -1.18
CA GLY A 35 13.51 -1.35 -2.59
C GLY A 35 13.16 -0.18 -3.51
N TRP A 36 12.44 0.82 -3.02
CA TRP A 36 11.95 1.95 -3.81
C TRP A 36 13.04 2.76 -4.51
N PRO A 37 14.14 3.16 -3.84
CA PRO A 37 15.22 3.88 -4.52
C PRO A 37 15.86 3.07 -5.64
N ARG A 38 15.89 1.74 -5.50
CA ARG A 38 16.42 0.84 -6.53
C ARG A 38 15.43 0.62 -7.67
N LEU A 39 14.13 0.64 -7.36
CA LEU A 39 13.07 0.53 -8.35
C LEU A 39 13.07 1.72 -9.32
N LEU A 40 13.33 2.92 -8.80
CA LEU A 40 13.38 4.17 -9.57
C LEU A 40 14.80 4.61 -9.96
N ASP A 41 15.83 3.80 -9.66
CA ASP A 41 17.22 4.14 -9.92
C ASP A 41 17.62 5.52 -9.33
N LEU A 42 17.21 5.77 -8.07
CA LEU A 42 17.51 7.05 -7.41
C LEU A 42 18.99 7.14 -7.05
N PRO A 43 19.63 8.30 -7.27
CA PRO A 43 21.06 8.47 -7.09
C PRO A 43 21.51 8.36 -5.62
N TRP A 44 20.63 8.65 -4.66
CA TRP A 44 20.96 8.56 -3.23
C TRP A 44 19.95 7.67 -2.47
N ALA A 45 20.15 6.37 -2.59
CA ALA A 45 19.25 5.38 -1.99
C ALA A 45 19.16 5.50 -0.46
N ALA A 46 20.24 5.78 0.24
CA ALA A 46 20.24 5.85 1.71
C ALA A 46 19.33 6.97 2.24
N GLY A 47 19.42 8.16 1.65
CA GLY A 47 18.59 9.31 2.04
C GLY A 47 17.11 9.03 1.82
N SER A 48 16.74 8.55 0.63
CA SER A 48 15.36 8.20 0.30
C SER A 48 14.84 7.08 1.22
N THR A 49 15.61 6.03 1.46
CA THR A 49 15.23 4.95 2.40
C THR A 49 14.93 5.49 3.79
N THR A 50 15.79 6.38 4.32
CA THR A 50 15.59 6.98 5.64
C THR A 50 14.30 7.78 5.71
N VAL A 51 14.06 8.66 4.73
CA VAL A 51 12.84 9.49 4.67
C VAL A 51 11.59 8.61 4.61
N LEU A 52 11.54 7.65 3.67
CA LEU A 52 10.39 6.78 3.51
C LEU A 52 10.08 5.97 4.77
N THR A 53 11.11 5.42 5.40
CA THR A 53 10.93 4.60 6.60
C THR A 53 10.46 5.44 7.78
N LEU A 54 11.11 6.57 8.05
CA LEU A 54 10.73 7.44 9.17
C LEU A 54 9.32 8.00 9.01
N VAL A 55 8.99 8.50 7.82
CA VAL A 55 7.69 9.12 7.57
C VAL A 55 6.57 8.09 7.48
N GLY A 56 6.80 6.95 6.85
CA GLY A 56 5.79 5.90 6.75
C GLY A 56 5.47 5.24 8.10
N VAL A 57 6.50 4.89 8.88
CA VAL A 57 6.31 4.36 10.25
C VAL A 57 5.75 5.44 11.17
N GLY A 58 6.27 6.67 11.09
CA GLY A 58 5.78 7.82 11.86
C GLY A 58 4.31 8.12 11.57
N GLY A 59 3.88 8.07 10.31
CA GLY A 59 2.49 8.26 9.91
C GLY A 59 1.57 7.16 10.44
N ALA A 60 1.98 5.90 10.33
CA ALA A 60 1.22 4.77 10.86
C ALA A 60 1.05 4.86 12.38
N THR A 61 2.13 5.21 13.11
CA THR A 61 2.06 5.39 14.57
C THR A 61 1.24 6.61 14.97
N ALA A 62 1.35 7.73 14.25
CA ALA A 62 0.56 8.93 14.51
C ALA A 62 -0.94 8.64 14.37
N VAL A 63 -1.36 7.96 13.30
CA VAL A 63 -2.77 7.55 13.11
C VAL A 63 -3.24 6.62 14.23
N GLY A 64 -2.40 5.67 14.65
CA GLY A 64 -2.73 4.76 15.76
C GLY A 64 -2.91 5.47 17.08
N LEU A 65 -2.09 6.49 17.38
CA LEU A 65 -2.18 7.29 18.60
C LEU A 65 -3.37 8.27 18.58
N ASP A 66 -3.79 8.71 17.39
CA ASP A 66 -4.91 9.63 17.18
C ASP A 66 -6.27 8.89 17.01
N GLY A 67 -6.36 7.66 17.51
CA GLY A 67 -7.60 6.88 17.47
C GLY A 67 -8.08 6.47 16.08
N GLY A 68 -7.16 6.36 15.11
CA GLY A 68 -7.49 5.92 13.75
C GLY A 68 -7.94 7.03 12.80
N THR A 69 -7.85 8.29 13.21
CA THR A 69 -8.19 9.41 12.31
C THR A 69 -7.05 9.70 11.33
N LEU A 70 -7.39 10.00 10.07
CA LEU A 70 -6.39 10.40 9.07
C LEU A 70 -6.06 11.92 9.13
N GLY A 71 -6.64 12.64 10.11
CA GLY A 71 -6.47 14.10 10.23
C GLY A 71 -5.02 14.55 10.46
N THR A 72 -4.19 13.68 11.04
CA THR A 72 -2.77 13.94 11.28
C THR A 72 -1.88 13.75 10.03
N LEU A 73 -2.34 13.01 9.02
CA LEU A 73 -1.53 12.68 7.84
C LEU A 73 -1.07 13.88 7.02
N PRO A 74 -1.87 14.95 6.81
CA PRO A 74 -1.38 16.13 6.10
C PRO A 74 -0.16 16.76 6.78
N PHE A 75 -0.15 16.79 8.13
CA PHE A 75 1.02 17.27 8.89
C PHE A 75 2.23 16.34 8.73
N VAL A 76 2.02 15.03 8.80
CA VAL A 76 3.08 14.03 8.59
C VAL A 76 3.68 14.15 7.19
N VAL A 77 2.84 14.32 6.16
CA VAL A 77 3.29 14.54 4.78
C VAL A 77 4.08 15.82 4.66
N ALA A 78 3.61 16.92 5.25
CA ALA A 78 4.32 18.20 5.22
C ALA A 78 5.71 18.10 5.88
N CYS A 79 5.80 17.47 7.06
CA CYS A 79 7.08 17.21 7.72
C CYS A 79 7.98 16.29 6.87
N GLY A 80 7.39 15.28 6.24
CA GLY A 80 8.10 14.37 5.33
C GLY A 80 8.67 15.06 4.11
N LEU A 81 7.93 16.00 3.51
CA LEU A 81 8.42 16.83 2.40
C LEU A 81 9.60 17.69 2.84
N VAL A 82 9.49 18.37 3.98
CA VAL A 82 10.60 19.16 4.53
C VAL A 82 11.81 18.27 4.78
N LEU A 83 11.60 17.10 5.39
CA LEU A 83 12.68 16.15 5.64
C LEU A 83 13.34 15.67 4.34
N ALA A 84 12.57 15.40 3.30
CA ALA A 84 13.11 15.01 2.00
C ALA A 84 14.00 16.10 1.40
N PHE A 85 13.59 17.37 1.50
CA PHE A 85 14.41 18.50 1.08
C PHE A 85 15.68 18.64 1.93
N VAL A 86 15.57 18.56 3.25
CA VAL A 86 16.72 18.67 4.16
C VAL A 86 17.74 17.57 3.88
N VAL A 87 17.26 16.33 3.76
CA VAL A 87 18.12 15.17 3.46
C VAL A 87 18.82 15.36 2.12
N GLU A 88 18.13 15.83 1.07
CA GLU A 88 18.75 16.10 -0.22
C GLU A 88 19.76 17.26 -0.16
N MET A 89 19.54 18.26 0.72
CA MET A 89 20.50 19.37 0.92
C MET A 89 21.76 18.92 1.66
N LEU A 90 21.67 17.92 2.52
CA LEU A 90 22.82 17.35 3.24
C LEU A 90 23.74 16.50 2.34
N ARG A 91 23.32 16.21 1.14
CA ARG A 91 24.04 15.41 0.17
C ARG A 91 25.29 16.15 -0.35
N GLN A 92 26.47 15.50 -0.30
CA GLN A 92 27.75 16.13 -0.62
C GLN A 92 28.38 15.68 -1.94
N ASP A 93 27.65 14.94 -2.77
CA ASP A 93 28.15 14.36 -4.03
C ASP A 93 27.97 15.27 -5.27
N GLY A 94 27.74 16.57 -5.06
CA GLY A 94 27.42 17.51 -6.14
C GLY A 94 25.98 17.45 -6.61
N ARG A 95 25.14 16.64 -5.98
CA ARG A 95 23.68 16.51 -6.20
C ARG A 95 23.28 16.24 -7.67
N PRO A 96 23.88 15.26 -8.35
CA PRO A 96 23.44 14.91 -9.69
C PRO A 96 22.00 14.41 -9.64
N ARG A 97 21.20 14.70 -10.67
CA ARG A 97 19.80 14.26 -10.78
C ARG A 97 18.93 14.67 -9.57
N LEU A 98 19.15 15.88 -9.04
CA LEU A 98 18.45 16.39 -7.85
C LEU A 98 16.92 16.29 -7.96
N VAL A 99 16.36 16.74 -9.08
CA VAL A 99 14.90 16.75 -9.30
C VAL A 99 14.34 15.33 -9.31
N GLU A 100 15.02 14.40 -9.96
CA GLU A 100 14.61 13.00 -10.03
C GLU A 100 14.68 12.35 -8.63
N SER A 101 15.76 12.62 -7.88
CA SER A 101 15.93 12.13 -6.52
C SER A 101 14.80 12.62 -5.60
N LEU A 102 14.52 13.90 -5.63
CA LEU A 102 13.50 14.51 -4.78
C LEU A 102 12.09 14.04 -5.17
N THR A 103 11.74 14.10 -6.46
CA THR A 103 10.41 13.68 -6.93
C THR A 103 10.17 12.19 -6.69
N GLY A 104 11.16 11.35 -6.91
CA GLY A 104 11.10 9.92 -6.60
C GLY A 104 10.92 9.64 -5.10
N THR A 105 11.63 10.37 -4.24
CA THR A 105 11.48 10.26 -2.79
C THR A 105 10.09 10.72 -2.34
N VAL A 106 9.59 11.84 -2.86
CA VAL A 106 8.22 12.34 -2.55
C VAL A 106 7.15 11.35 -3.02
N ALA A 107 7.29 10.76 -4.21
CA ALA A 107 6.35 9.74 -4.68
C ALA A 107 6.34 8.52 -3.75
N GLY A 108 7.50 8.04 -3.34
CA GLY A 108 7.61 6.93 -2.37
C GLY A 108 7.04 7.28 -0.99
N LEU A 109 7.23 8.54 -0.54
CA LEU A 109 6.66 9.04 0.71
C LEU A 109 5.12 8.97 0.69
N VAL A 110 4.48 9.39 -0.39
CA VAL A 110 3.02 9.29 -0.53
C VAL A 110 2.57 7.84 -0.46
N VAL A 111 3.26 6.93 -1.16
CA VAL A 111 2.95 5.49 -1.09
C VAL A 111 3.12 4.96 0.34
N ALA A 112 4.19 5.31 1.04
CA ALA A 112 4.45 4.87 2.41
C ALA A 112 3.35 5.33 3.39
N VAL A 113 2.93 6.59 3.27
CA VAL A 113 1.88 7.19 4.12
C VAL A 113 0.50 6.59 3.84
N CYS A 114 0.21 6.19 2.60
CA CYS A 114 -1.06 5.49 2.29
C CYS A 114 -1.25 4.22 3.14
N GLY A 115 -0.17 3.56 3.55
CA GLY A 115 -0.23 2.41 4.44
C GLY A 115 -0.88 2.70 5.79
N ALA A 116 -0.81 3.94 6.30
CA ALA A 116 -1.44 4.32 7.56
C ALA A 116 -2.98 4.14 7.54
N GLY A 117 -3.59 4.12 6.36
CA GLY A 117 -5.01 3.80 6.20
C GLY A 117 -5.40 2.44 6.80
N TRP A 118 -4.51 1.45 6.78
CA TRP A 118 -4.77 0.16 7.43
C TRP A 118 -4.90 0.27 8.94
N VAL A 119 -4.10 1.14 9.57
CA VAL A 119 -4.21 1.41 11.01
C VAL A 119 -5.54 2.11 11.29
N ALA A 120 -5.92 3.07 10.44
CA ALA A 120 -7.20 3.74 10.55
C ALA A 120 -8.37 2.76 10.44
N VAL A 121 -8.30 1.78 9.53
CA VAL A 121 -9.34 0.76 9.38
C VAL A 121 -9.40 -0.14 10.63
N VAL A 122 -8.29 -0.71 11.07
CA VAL A 122 -8.28 -1.77 12.10
C VAL A 122 -8.70 -1.28 13.50
N VAL A 123 -8.64 0.03 13.75
CA VAL A 123 -9.02 0.62 15.04
C VAL A 123 -10.55 0.74 15.20
N HIS A 124 -11.30 0.74 14.10
CA HIS A 124 -12.76 0.82 14.14
C HIS A 124 -13.43 -0.54 14.33
N ASP A 125 -14.65 -0.55 14.87
CA ASP A 125 -15.47 -1.75 14.99
C ASP A 125 -15.75 -2.34 13.60
N GLY A 126 -15.53 -3.65 13.42
CA GLY A 126 -15.60 -4.29 12.09
C GLY A 126 -14.35 -4.10 11.21
N GLY A 127 -13.41 -3.25 11.63
CA GLY A 127 -12.20 -2.94 10.89
C GLY A 127 -11.33 -4.16 10.54
N PRO A 128 -11.07 -5.09 11.46
CA PRO A 128 -10.32 -6.31 11.14
C PRO A 128 -10.94 -7.12 10.01
N ASP A 129 -12.25 -7.21 9.94
CA ASP A 129 -12.99 -7.92 8.89
C ASP A 129 -12.84 -7.23 7.54
N LEU A 130 -12.87 -5.90 7.54
CA LEU A 130 -12.63 -5.10 6.34
C LEU A 130 -11.17 -5.23 5.85
N VAL A 131 -10.19 -5.30 6.77
CA VAL A 131 -8.79 -5.57 6.42
C VAL A 131 -8.65 -6.94 5.76
N VAL A 132 -9.25 -7.99 6.34
CA VAL A 132 -9.20 -9.35 5.78
C VAL A 132 -9.86 -9.40 4.40
N THR A 133 -11.01 -8.76 4.24
CA THR A 133 -11.76 -8.72 2.97
C THR A 133 -10.98 -7.99 1.90
N SER A 134 -10.45 -6.80 2.21
CA SER A 134 -9.69 -5.97 1.26
C SER A 134 -8.36 -6.61 0.86
N ALA A 135 -7.61 -7.11 1.85
CA ALA A 135 -6.32 -7.74 1.60
C ALA A 135 -6.46 -9.08 0.87
N GLY A 136 -7.49 -9.88 1.21
CA GLY A 136 -7.82 -11.12 0.50
C GLY A 136 -8.22 -10.87 -0.95
N ALA A 137 -9.04 -9.84 -1.20
CA ALA A 137 -9.41 -9.43 -2.54
C ALA A 137 -8.20 -8.95 -3.36
N LEU A 138 -7.28 -8.17 -2.74
CA LEU A 138 -6.03 -7.75 -3.37
C LEU A 138 -5.14 -8.94 -3.72
N ALA A 139 -5.04 -9.92 -2.82
CA ALA A 139 -4.26 -11.13 -3.06
C ALA A 139 -4.78 -11.87 -4.29
N ALA A 140 -6.10 -12.10 -4.37
CA ALA A 140 -6.74 -12.76 -5.51
C ALA A 140 -6.59 -11.97 -6.81
N ALA A 141 -6.83 -10.66 -6.78
CA ALA A 141 -6.64 -9.78 -7.92
C ALA A 141 -5.19 -9.81 -8.43
N SER A 142 -4.20 -9.78 -7.51
CA SER A 142 -2.78 -9.84 -7.87
C SER A 142 -2.39 -11.17 -8.51
N VAL A 143 -2.99 -12.28 -8.08
CA VAL A 143 -2.80 -13.59 -8.71
C VAL A 143 -3.45 -13.62 -10.08
N ALA A 144 -4.69 -13.12 -10.20
CA ALA A 144 -5.40 -13.04 -11.47
C ALA A 144 -4.66 -12.19 -12.51
N ALA A 145 -4.09 -11.05 -12.11
CA ALA A 145 -3.30 -10.19 -12.98
C ALA A 145 -2.09 -10.89 -13.59
N VAL A 146 -1.43 -11.79 -12.83
CA VAL A 146 -0.27 -12.55 -13.29
C VAL A 146 -0.65 -13.77 -14.12
N LEU A 147 -1.73 -14.46 -13.75
CA LEU A 147 -2.14 -15.71 -14.39
C LEU A 147 -3.01 -15.51 -15.63
N ALA A 148 -3.60 -14.33 -15.81
CA ALA A 148 -4.50 -14.06 -16.94
C ALA A 148 -3.73 -14.18 -18.27
N PRO A 149 -4.14 -15.09 -19.18
CA PRO A 149 -3.48 -15.28 -20.47
C PRO A 149 -3.81 -14.15 -21.46
N TRP A 150 -4.76 -13.30 -21.13
CA TRP A 150 -5.24 -12.21 -21.97
C TRP A 150 -4.47 -10.93 -21.73
N ARG A 151 -4.49 -10.03 -22.72
CA ARG A 151 -3.84 -8.72 -22.68
C ARG A 151 -4.88 -7.60 -22.82
N GLY A 152 -4.50 -6.39 -22.40
CA GLY A 152 -5.35 -5.20 -22.53
C GLY A 152 -6.54 -5.21 -21.57
N TRP A 153 -7.68 -4.69 -22.02
CA TRP A 153 -8.86 -4.48 -21.19
C TRP A 153 -9.48 -5.76 -20.61
N VAL A 154 -9.29 -6.89 -21.29
CA VAL A 154 -9.79 -8.18 -20.78
C VAL A 154 -9.02 -8.61 -19.54
N SER A 155 -7.70 -8.42 -19.50
CA SER A 155 -6.89 -8.71 -18.32
C SER A 155 -7.28 -7.81 -17.14
N VAL A 156 -7.53 -6.52 -17.40
CA VAL A 156 -8.03 -5.59 -16.38
C VAL A 156 -9.40 -6.06 -15.85
N GLY A 157 -10.32 -6.39 -16.74
CA GLY A 157 -11.66 -6.87 -16.38
C GLY A 157 -11.62 -8.15 -15.53
N THR A 158 -10.78 -9.12 -15.89
CA THR A 158 -10.64 -10.38 -15.12
C THR A 158 -10.02 -10.15 -13.74
N THR A 159 -9.06 -9.22 -13.64
CA THR A 159 -8.43 -8.85 -12.37
C THR A 159 -9.44 -8.18 -11.43
N VAL A 160 -10.24 -7.25 -11.94
CA VAL A 160 -11.30 -6.58 -11.17
C VAL A 160 -12.39 -7.58 -10.75
N ALA A 161 -12.82 -8.45 -11.66
CA ALA A 161 -13.83 -9.48 -11.38
C ALA A 161 -13.33 -10.46 -10.31
N ALA A 162 -12.06 -10.87 -10.36
CA ALA A 162 -11.47 -11.75 -9.35
C ALA A 162 -11.44 -11.08 -7.97
N GLY A 163 -11.04 -9.80 -7.89
CA GLY A 163 -11.08 -9.02 -6.66
C GLY A 163 -12.50 -8.90 -6.09
N ALA A 164 -13.47 -8.53 -6.92
CA ALA A 164 -14.88 -8.41 -6.53
C ALA A 164 -15.46 -9.75 -6.06
N ALA A 165 -15.21 -10.84 -6.79
CA ALA A 165 -15.70 -12.17 -6.43
C ALA A 165 -15.15 -12.66 -5.08
N VAL A 166 -13.85 -12.51 -4.86
CA VAL A 166 -13.23 -12.91 -3.58
C VAL A 166 -13.65 -11.99 -2.45
N GLY A 167 -13.75 -10.66 -2.68
CA GLY A 167 -14.27 -9.73 -1.69
C GLY A 167 -15.69 -10.06 -1.27
N THR A 168 -16.57 -10.36 -2.22
CA THR A 168 -17.95 -10.84 -1.94
C THR A 168 -17.95 -12.17 -1.20
N GLY A 169 -17.09 -13.12 -1.63
CA GLY A 169 -16.99 -14.44 -1.00
C GLY A 169 -16.53 -14.37 0.46
N ILE A 170 -15.55 -13.51 0.77
CA ILE A 170 -15.10 -13.30 2.16
C ILE A 170 -16.21 -12.61 2.96
N ALA A 171 -16.85 -11.58 2.43
CA ALA A 171 -17.97 -10.90 3.08
C ALA A 171 -19.16 -11.85 3.39
N ALA A 172 -19.38 -12.88 2.57
CA ALA A 172 -20.38 -13.91 2.85
C ALA A 172 -20.04 -14.80 4.05
N LEU A 173 -18.77 -14.90 4.40
CA LEU A 173 -18.28 -15.70 5.54
C LEU A 173 -18.11 -14.87 6.82
N VAL A 174 -18.09 -13.56 6.70
CA VAL A 174 -17.85 -12.63 7.80
C VAL A 174 -19.15 -11.88 8.10
N PRO A 175 -19.72 -12.04 9.31
CA PRO A 175 -21.08 -11.57 9.61
C PRO A 175 -21.23 -10.03 9.69
N VAL A 176 -20.14 -9.29 9.70
CA VAL A 176 -20.12 -7.83 9.92
C VAL A 176 -20.18 -7.04 8.61
N THR A 177 -19.77 -7.64 7.48
CA THR A 177 -19.73 -6.96 6.17
C THR A 177 -20.90 -7.38 5.28
N ALA A 178 -21.62 -6.40 4.70
CA ALA A 178 -22.64 -6.71 3.71
C ALA A 178 -22.01 -7.22 2.39
N LEU A 179 -22.71 -8.11 1.69
CA LEU A 179 -22.22 -8.68 0.41
C LEU A 179 -21.86 -7.58 -0.62
N GLY A 180 -22.66 -6.50 -0.65
CA GLY A 180 -22.40 -5.36 -1.52
C GLY A 180 -21.12 -4.61 -1.18
N GLU A 181 -20.82 -4.45 0.11
CA GLU A 181 -19.59 -3.81 0.60
C GLU A 181 -18.37 -4.61 0.18
N GLY A 182 -18.39 -5.94 0.38
CA GLY A 182 -17.33 -6.83 -0.05
C GLY A 182 -17.08 -6.78 -1.56
N ALA A 183 -18.15 -6.67 -2.37
CA ALA A 183 -18.04 -6.52 -3.82
C ALA A 183 -17.36 -5.20 -4.21
N VAL A 184 -17.76 -4.08 -3.59
CA VAL A 184 -17.20 -2.75 -3.89
C VAL A 184 -15.73 -2.65 -3.46
N VAL A 185 -15.42 -3.08 -2.24
CA VAL A 185 -14.04 -3.12 -1.73
C VAL A 185 -13.17 -4.03 -2.59
N GLY A 186 -13.68 -5.20 -2.95
CA GLY A 186 -12.99 -6.15 -3.81
C GLY A 186 -12.75 -5.61 -5.22
N ALA A 187 -13.74 -4.92 -5.81
CA ALA A 187 -13.57 -4.26 -7.10
C ALA A 187 -12.52 -3.14 -7.03
N ALA A 188 -12.55 -2.31 -5.97
CA ALA A 188 -11.54 -1.25 -5.76
C ALA A 188 -10.12 -1.84 -5.65
N ALA A 189 -9.94 -2.92 -4.88
CA ALA A 189 -8.68 -3.65 -4.80
C ALA A 189 -8.25 -4.22 -6.16
N GLY A 190 -9.19 -4.73 -6.95
CA GLY A 190 -8.96 -5.24 -8.31
C GLY A 190 -8.51 -4.15 -9.29
N VAL A 191 -9.16 -2.99 -9.28
CA VAL A 191 -8.78 -1.82 -10.10
C VAL A 191 -7.38 -1.36 -9.74
N LEU A 192 -7.08 -1.26 -8.44
CA LEU A 192 -5.76 -0.88 -7.95
C LEU A 192 -4.69 -1.88 -8.39
N ALA A 193 -4.94 -3.19 -8.21
CA ALA A 193 -4.02 -4.24 -8.62
C ALA A 193 -3.73 -4.20 -10.12
N ALA A 194 -4.77 -4.07 -10.95
CA ALA A 194 -4.62 -4.00 -12.41
C ALA A 194 -3.83 -2.77 -12.86
N SER A 195 -4.15 -1.59 -12.29
CA SER A 195 -3.49 -0.33 -12.63
C SER A 195 -2.01 -0.33 -12.27
N LEU A 196 -1.70 -0.78 -11.04
CA LEU A 196 -0.31 -0.83 -10.57
C LEU A 196 0.49 -1.93 -11.27
N HIS A 197 -0.13 -3.05 -11.61
CA HIS A 197 0.53 -4.10 -12.39
C HIS A 197 1.02 -3.57 -13.74
N VAL A 198 0.13 -2.91 -14.51
CA VAL A 198 0.48 -2.29 -15.80
C VAL A 198 1.54 -1.20 -15.67
N LEU A 199 1.50 -0.41 -14.59
CA LEU A 199 2.45 0.67 -14.35
C LEU A 199 3.83 0.13 -13.98
N LEU A 200 3.89 -0.80 -13.02
CA LEU A 200 5.14 -1.30 -12.45
C LEU A 200 5.87 -2.27 -13.40
N GLU A 201 5.17 -2.98 -14.29
CA GLU A 201 5.80 -3.81 -15.32
C GLU A 201 6.66 -3.02 -16.30
N LYS A 202 6.37 -1.74 -16.50
CA LYS A 202 7.14 -0.86 -17.39
C LYS A 202 8.46 -0.41 -16.77
N LEU A 203 8.69 -0.64 -15.48
CA LEU A 203 9.92 -0.24 -14.80
C LEU A 203 11.00 -1.33 -14.95
N PRO A 204 12.14 -1.03 -15.60
CA PRO A 204 13.19 -2.04 -15.88
C PRO A 204 13.81 -2.61 -14.60
N ALA A 205 13.87 -1.82 -13.52
CA ALA A 205 14.44 -2.25 -12.24
C ALA A 205 13.52 -3.15 -11.39
N SER A 206 12.27 -3.38 -11.82
CA SER A 206 11.33 -4.31 -11.14
C SER A 206 11.84 -5.76 -11.14
N THR A 207 12.73 -6.12 -12.06
CA THR A 207 13.36 -7.45 -12.13
C THR A 207 14.47 -7.67 -11.09
N SER A 208 14.98 -6.60 -10.47
CA SER A 208 15.93 -6.73 -9.36
C SER A 208 15.22 -7.26 -8.11
N ARG A 209 15.94 -8.01 -7.25
CA ARG A 209 15.34 -8.60 -6.04
C ARG A 209 14.66 -7.55 -5.14
N LEU A 210 15.35 -6.45 -4.87
CA LEU A 210 14.83 -5.40 -4.00
C LEU A 210 13.79 -4.51 -4.68
N GLY A 211 13.97 -4.19 -5.97
CA GLY A 211 12.95 -3.50 -6.76
C GLY A 211 11.67 -4.32 -6.88
N GLY A 212 11.79 -5.65 -7.07
CA GLY A 212 10.66 -6.57 -7.08
C GLY A 212 9.91 -6.64 -5.73
N VAL A 213 10.62 -6.53 -4.60
CA VAL A 213 9.98 -6.44 -3.27
C VAL A 213 9.21 -5.13 -3.14
N ALA A 214 9.81 -3.99 -3.53
CA ALA A 214 9.11 -2.71 -3.50
C ALA A 214 7.86 -2.72 -4.38
N SER A 215 7.95 -3.22 -5.61
CA SER A 215 6.81 -3.32 -6.52
C SER A 215 5.68 -4.20 -5.97
N ALA A 216 6.01 -5.23 -5.19
CA ALA A 216 5.05 -6.10 -4.53
C ALA A 216 4.32 -5.43 -3.35
N VAL A 217 5.01 -4.56 -2.62
CA VAL A 217 4.48 -3.90 -1.42
C VAL A 217 3.66 -2.66 -1.75
N VAL A 218 3.97 -1.96 -2.85
CA VAL A 218 3.24 -0.75 -3.28
C VAL A 218 1.71 -0.95 -3.32
N PRO A 219 1.15 -1.98 -3.97
CA PRO A 219 -0.30 -2.17 -3.99
C PRO A 219 -0.90 -2.38 -2.59
N VAL A 220 -0.17 -3.07 -1.71
CA VAL A 220 -0.60 -3.32 -0.34
C VAL A 220 -0.69 -2.01 0.45
N LEU A 221 0.33 -1.16 0.36
CA LEU A 221 0.33 0.13 1.07
C LEU A 221 -0.74 1.08 0.53
N VAL A 222 -0.84 1.22 -0.79
CA VAL A 222 -1.82 2.14 -1.42
C VAL A 222 -3.25 1.70 -1.11
N LEU A 223 -3.52 0.40 -1.04
CA LEU A 223 -4.85 -0.11 -0.70
C LEU A 223 -5.29 0.32 0.70
N GLY A 224 -4.39 0.63 1.64
CA GLY A 224 -4.74 1.06 2.99
C GLY A 224 -5.67 2.27 3.03
N VAL A 225 -5.29 3.35 2.33
CA VAL A 225 -6.16 4.53 2.24
C VAL A 225 -7.43 4.24 1.43
N VAL A 226 -7.33 3.44 0.36
CA VAL A 226 -8.51 3.07 -0.44
C VAL A 226 -9.51 2.29 0.39
N ALA A 227 -9.06 1.31 1.19
CA ALA A 227 -9.92 0.53 2.07
C ALA A 227 -10.60 1.41 3.12
N TYR A 228 -9.87 2.35 3.73
CA TYR A 228 -10.45 3.31 4.67
C TYR A 228 -11.51 4.19 4.02
N VAL A 229 -11.19 4.83 2.88
CA VAL A 229 -12.15 5.72 2.18
C VAL A 229 -13.39 4.96 1.75
N VAL A 230 -13.24 3.76 1.18
CA VAL A 230 -14.37 2.93 0.78
C VAL A 230 -15.19 2.49 2.01
N GLY A 231 -14.53 2.10 3.11
CA GLY A 231 -15.19 1.74 4.36
C GLY A 231 -16.05 2.87 4.91
N VAL A 232 -15.51 4.10 4.96
CA VAL A 232 -16.26 5.30 5.39
C VAL A 232 -17.43 5.61 4.45
N LEU A 233 -17.22 5.54 3.13
CA LEU A 233 -18.29 5.81 2.16
C LEU A 233 -19.44 4.80 2.21
N LEU A 234 -19.15 3.56 2.59
CA LEU A 234 -20.15 2.51 2.74
C LEU A 234 -20.80 2.48 4.14
N GLY A 235 -20.28 3.28 5.08
CA GLY A 235 -20.73 3.26 6.47
C GLY A 235 -20.32 2.00 7.25
N ALA A 236 -19.22 1.37 6.81
CA ALA A 236 -18.64 0.18 7.44
C ALA A 236 -17.58 0.51 8.51
N LEU A 237 -17.28 1.80 8.72
CA LEU A 237 -16.35 2.33 9.71
C LEU A 237 -16.96 3.50 10.48
#